data_8130276f40986990be62293ee5081414
#
_entry.id   8130276f40986990be62293ee5081414
#
_cell.length_a   1.000
_cell.length_b   1.000
_cell.length_c   1.000
_cell.angle_alpha   90.00
_cell.angle_beta   90.00
_cell.angle_gamma   90.00
#
_symmetry.space_group_name_H-M   'P 1'
#
loop_
_entity.id
_entity.type
_entity.pdbx_description
1 polymer ?
#
loop_
_entity_poly.entity_id
_entity_poly.type
_entity_poly.pdbx_seq_one_letter_code
_entity_poly.pdbx_strand_id
1 'polypeptide(L)'
;MKTINYILVTAIALSFSSCMQQPKEKEITETTSQKTYEYMATARLTVSESKRLIAKGISANKEVKDRLENGIVIITLGTTNTYLAEELAGLSTPRGSFVTGRIFPSSKEDFAKGMKRQSEIVLMKGKPVDISYADALSRMNAKDIVFKGANMVNYAKRQAAVCVGAPDGGTVAKLRKYTDRGKGRWIVPVGLEKETTQDLFEMQKLTNGDTPRGKGTVRLNVTQGNIYTEIEALKEFADVDVHVTAKGGVDGAEGGVSLLICGTKAEVEKAENIVKQLQGEPAFVESTSGSKK
;
A
#
# COMPACT_ATOMS: atom_id res chain seq x y z
N MET A 1 -7.11 30.72 -83.44
CA MET A 1 -7.49 31.86 -82.60
C MET A 1 -8.63 31.44 -81.72
N LYS A 2 -8.40 31.16 -80.41
CA LYS A 2 -9.46 30.84 -79.45
C LYS A 2 -9.39 31.88 -78.32
N THR A 3 -10.48 32.61 -78.23
CA THR A 3 -10.69 33.72 -77.30
C THR A 3 -10.95 33.11 -75.87
N ILE A 4 -10.21 33.57 -74.91
CA ILE A 4 -10.38 33.19 -73.49
C ILE A 4 -11.17 34.29 -72.81
N ASN A 5 -12.39 33.93 -72.34
CA ASN A 5 -13.23 34.80 -71.51
C ASN A 5 -12.78 34.70 -70.06
N TYR A 6 -12.44 35.83 -69.46
CA TYR A 6 -12.23 35.97 -68.01
C TYR A 6 -13.57 36.27 -67.32
N ILE A 7 -13.98 35.38 -66.44
CA ILE A 7 -15.09 35.61 -65.53
C ILE A 7 -14.54 36.23 -64.23
N LEU A 8 -14.97 37.43 -63.95
CA LEU A 8 -14.67 38.15 -62.73
C LEU A 8 -15.57 37.65 -61.62
N VAL A 9 -15.02 36.94 -60.63
CA VAL A 9 -15.75 36.51 -59.44
C VAL A 9 -15.50 37.53 -58.33
N THR A 10 -16.55 38.29 -58.02
CA THR A 10 -16.57 39.22 -56.87
C THR A 10 -16.78 38.46 -55.58
N ALA A 11 -15.76 38.38 -54.75
CA ALA A 11 -15.88 37.79 -53.40
C ALA A 11 -16.53 38.81 -52.43
N ILE A 12 -17.72 38.49 -51.96
CA ILE A 12 -18.39 39.19 -50.86
C ILE A 12 -17.85 38.62 -49.55
N ALA A 13 -17.06 39.39 -48.83
CA ALA A 13 -16.59 39.04 -47.51
C ALA A 13 -17.73 39.32 -46.48
N LEU A 14 -18.42 38.29 -46.02
CA LEU A 14 -19.30 38.37 -44.89
C LEU A 14 -18.50 38.19 -43.60
N SER A 15 -18.27 39.29 -42.89
CA SER A 15 -17.67 39.31 -41.56
C SER A 15 -18.68 38.80 -40.55
N PHE A 16 -18.56 37.51 -40.17
CA PHE A 16 -19.23 36.97 -38.97
C PHE A 16 -18.39 37.34 -37.73
N SER A 17 -18.78 38.42 -37.08
CA SER A 17 -18.34 38.72 -35.72
C SER A 17 -19.04 37.79 -34.76
N SER A 18 -18.44 36.60 -34.54
CA SER A 18 -18.90 35.68 -33.50
C SER A 18 -18.35 36.17 -32.15
N CYS A 19 -19.24 36.80 -31.37
CA CYS A 19 -18.97 37.15 -30.00
C CYS A 19 -18.95 35.83 -29.19
N MET A 20 -17.78 35.19 -29.07
CA MET A 20 -17.55 34.09 -28.13
C MET A 20 -17.59 34.67 -26.72
N GLN A 21 -18.72 34.59 -26.07
CA GLN A 21 -18.80 34.74 -24.64
C GLN A 21 -18.03 33.58 -24.01
N GLN A 22 -16.87 33.85 -23.44
CA GLN A 22 -16.17 32.92 -22.56
C GLN A 22 -17.09 32.56 -21.40
N PRO A 23 -17.22 31.26 -21.05
CA PRO A 23 -17.92 30.90 -19.84
C PRO A 23 -17.23 31.59 -18.67
N LYS A 24 -17.99 32.37 -17.89
CA LYS A 24 -17.51 32.88 -16.61
C LYS A 24 -17.13 31.66 -15.75
N GLU A 25 -15.84 31.46 -15.53
CA GLU A 25 -15.34 30.60 -14.47
C GLU A 25 -16.04 31.03 -13.18
N LYS A 26 -16.89 30.17 -12.64
CA LYS A 26 -17.36 30.34 -11.28
C LYS A 26 -16.14 30.14 -10.40
N GLU A 27 -15.65 31.23 -9.87
CA GLU A 27 -14.69 31.24 -8.77
C GLU A 27 -15.32 30.44 -7.62
N ILE A 28 -14.94 29.16 -7.49
CA ILE A 28 -15.28 28.35 -6.33
C ILE A 28 -14.34 28.83 -5.24
N THR A 29 -14.75 29.89 -4.54
CA THR A 29 -14.15 30.25 -3.26
C THR A 29 -14.62 29.24 -2.21
N GLU A 30 -14.15 28.01 -2.27
CA GLU A 30 -14.06 27.18 -1.09
C GLU A 30 -13.01 27.79 -0.18
N THR A 31 -13.44 28.58 0.77
CA THR A 31 -12.64 28.99 1.91
C THR A 31 -12.45 27.77 2.78
N THR A 32 -11.55 26.89 2.38
CA THR A 32 -11.04 25.83 3.25
C THR A 32 -10.32 26.55 4.37
N SER A 33 -10.93 26.64 5.55
CA SER A 33 -10.26 27.14 6.73
C SER A 33 -9.04 26.23 6.95
N GLN A 34 -7.86 26.76 6.66
CA GLN A 34 -6.61 26.02 6.81
C GLN A 34 -6.44 25.70 8.30
N LYS A 35 -6.45 24.39 8.63
CA LYS A 35 -6.27 23.94 10.01
C LYS A 35 -4.90 24.44 10.50
N THR A 36 -4.89 25.23 11.55
CA THR A 36 -3.64 25.68 12.21
C THR A 36 -3.24 24.66 13.25
N TYR A 37 -1.95 24.34 13.30
CA TYR A 37 -1.37 23.43 14.28
C TYR A 37 -0.44 24.20 15.21
N GLU A 38 -0.33 23.74 16.44
CA GLU A 38 0.59 24.31 17.43
C GLU A 38 2.05 24.01 17.05
N TYR A 39 2.32 22.79 16.55
CA TYR A 39 3.66 22.33 16.23
C TYR A 39 3.66 21.35 15.03
N MET A 40 4.77 21.34 14.32
CA MET A 40 4.99 20.42 13.20
C MET A 40 6.42 19.90 13.19
N ALA A 41 6.60 18.62 12.87
CA ALA A 41 7.90 17.99 12.68
C ALA A 41 7.92 17.09 11.45
N THR A 42 9.12 16.82 10.94
CA THR A 42 9.30 15.88 9.81
C THR A 42 9.96 14.60 10.29
N ALA A 43 9.32 13.48 10.01
CA ALA A 43 9.90 12.14 10.13
C ALA A 43 10.29 11.59 8.77
N ARG A 44 11.45 10.94 8.68
CA ARG A 44 11.92 10.22 7.49
C ARG A 44 12.09 8.76 7.84
N LEU A 45 11.55 7.89 7.00
CA LEU A 45 11.58 6.44 7.21
C LEU A 45 12.10 5.77 5.95
N THR A 46 13.06 4.89 6.11
CA THR A 46 13.40 3.89 5.08
C THR A 46 12.26 2.91 4.90
N VAL A 47 12.32 2.10 3.85
CA VAL A 47 11.31 1.05 3.59
C VAL A 47 11.19 0.06 4.74
N SER A 48 12.30 -0.26 5.41
CA SER A 48 12.32 -1.20 6.55
C SER A 48 11.75 -0.57 7.81
N GLU A 49 12.13 0.66 8.12
CA GLU A 49 11.57 1.44 9.25
C GLU A 49 10.06 1.65 9.08
N SER A 50 9.59 1.97 7.86
CA SER A 50 8.17 2.05 7.52
C SER A 50 7.42 0.76 7.84
N LYS A 51 7.95 -0.40 7.42
CA LYS A 51 7.33 -1.70 7.69
C LYS A 51 7.33 -2.04 9.18
N ARG A 52 8.39 -1.71 9.89
CA ARG A 52 8.47 -1.88 11.35
C ARG A 52 7.45 -0.98 12.05
N LEU A 53 7.32 0.29 11.65
CA LEU A 53 6.32 1.20 12.18
C LEU A 53 4.90 0.66 11.99
N ILE A 54 4.56 0.21 10.78
CA ILE A 54 3.27 -0.41 10.48
C ILE A 54 3.00 -1.61 11.39
N ALA A 55 3.98 -2.50 11.55
CA ALA A 55 3.84 -3.68 12.40
C ALA A 55 3.62 -3.30 13.87
N LYS A 56 4.38 -2.33 14.40
CA LYS A 56 4.22 -1.85 15.78
C LYS A 56 2.87 -1.13 16.00
N GLY A 57 2.43 -0.31 15.04
CA GLY A 57 1.11 0.34 15.11
C GLY A 57 -0.01 -0.70 15.15
N ILE A 58 0.04 -1.71 14.27
CA ILE A 58 -0.93 -2.81 14.29
C ILE A 58 -0.90 -3.55 15.64
N SER A 59 0.28 -3.82 16.20
CA SER A 59 0.40 -4.50 17.51
C SER A 59 -0.14 -3.66 18.67
N ALA A 60 -0.12 -2.33 18.54
CA ALA A 60 -0.67 -1.39 19.52
C ALA A 60 -2.19 -1.23 19.40
N ASN A 61 -2.77 -1.51 18.23
CA ASN A 61 -4.18 -1.30 17.93
C ASN A 61 -5.10 -2.11 18.85
N LYS A 62 -6.10 -1.45 19.44
CA LYS A 62 -7.00 -2.05 20.44
C LYS A 62 -7.81 -3.21 19.88
N GLU A 63 -8.31 -3.10 18.65
CA GLU A 63 -9.11 -4.17 18.02
C GLU A 63 -8.25 -5.39 17.70
N VAL A 64 -7.00 -5.18 17.26
CA VAL A 64 -6.05 -6.27 17.03
C VAL A 64 -5.71 -6.99 18.33
N LYS A 65 -5.47 -6.25 19.42
CA LYS A 65 -5.24 -6.82 20.76
C LYS A 65 -6.43 -7.66 21.23
N ASP A 66 -7.64 -7.13 21.10
CA ASP A 66 -8.85 -7.88 21.44
C ASP A 66 -8.96 -9.18 20.62
N ARG A 67 -8.64 -9.13 19.32
CA ARG A 67 -8.69 -10.33 18.46
C ARG A 67 -7.58 -11.32 18.77
N LEU A 68 -6.40 -10.86 19.15
CA LEU A 68 -5.35 -11.74 19.64
C LEU A 68 -5.78 -12.49 20.90
N GLU A 69 -6.46 -11.82 21.82
CA GLU A 69 -6.93 -12.45 23.07
C GLU A 69 -8.15 -13.36 22.87
N ASN A 70 -9.11 -12.95 22.02
CA ASN A 70 -10.45 -13.52 22.01
C ASN A 70 -10.86 -14.16 20.67
N GLY A 71 -10.01 -14.15 19.65
CA GLY A 71 -10.39 -14.54 18.29
C GLY A 71 -9.31 -15.26 17.51
N ILE A 72 -9.45 -15.16 16.19
CA ILE A 72 -8.51 -15.68 15.21
C ILE A 72 -7.84 -14.50 14.51
N VAL A 73 -6.51 -14.54 14.46
CA VAL A 73 -5.69 -13.63 13.68
C VAL A 73 -4.82 -14.44 12.72
N ILE A 74 -4.91 -14.16 11.43
CA ILE A 74 -4.13 -14.84 10.40
C ILE A 74 -3.15 -13.83 9.78
N ILE A 75 -1.86 -14.21 9.70
CA ILE A 75 -0.82 -13.42 9.06
C ILE A 75 -0.35 -14.19 7.82
N THR A 76 -0.64 -13.65 6.63
CA THR A 76 -0.20 -14.28 5.38
C THR A 76 1.21 -13.85 5.02
N LEU A 77 1.87 -14.57 4.12
CA LEU A 77 3.22 -14.27 3.68
C LEU A 77 3.31 -12.92 2.96
N GLY A 78 4.36 -12.16 3.26
CA GLY A 78 4.64 -10.87 2.64
C GLY A 78 5.74 -10.10 3.36
N THR A 79 6.38 -9.14 2.71
CA THR A 79 7.47 -8.37 3.32
C THR A 79 7.03 -7.58 4.54
N THR A 80 5.95 -6.79 4.45
CA THR A 80 5.40 -6.07 5.61
C THR A 80 4.89 -7.04 6.67
N ASN A 81 4.25 -8.12 6.25
CA ASN A 81 3.73 -9.14 7.16
C ASN A 81 4.83 -9.94 7.87
N THR A 82 6.06 -9.97 7.36
CA THR A 82 7.19 -10.54 8.10
C THR A 82 7.44 -9.76 9.38
N TYR A 83 7.51 -8.42 9.31
CA TYR A 83 7.64 -7.58 10.50
C TYR A 83 6.46 -7.74 11.46
N LEU A 84 5.25 -7.88 10.90
CA LEU A 84 4.06 -8.12 11.71
C LEU A 84 4.11 -9.49 12.41
N ALA A 85 4.60 -10.53 11.74
CA ALA A 85 4.79 -11.85 12.32
C ALA A 85 5.88 -11.86 13.42
N GLU A 86 6.92 -11.06 13.25
CA GLU A 86 7.93 -10.83 14.30
C GLU A 86 7.29 -10.18 15.54
N GLU A 87 6.44 -9.14 15.38
CA GLU A 87 5.80 -8.43 16.49
C GLU A 87 4.69 -9.23 17.18
N LEU A 88 3.84 -9.94 16.41
CA LEU A 88 2.63 -10.60 16.96
C LEU A 88 2.84 -12.08 17.30
N ALA A 89 3.76 -12.76 16.63
CA ALA A 89 3.94 -14.20 16.76
C ALA A 89 5.37 -14.61 17.15
N GLY A 90 6.28 -13.65 17.35
CA GLY A 90 7.68 -13.94 17.69
C GLY A 90 8.42 -14.70 16.59
N LEU A 91 8.07 -14.49 15.30
CA LEU A 91 8.73 -15.13 14.17
C LEU A 91 10.23 -14.79 14.17
N SER A 92 11.08 -15.80 14.24
CA SER A 92 12.54 -15.67 14.26
C SER A 92 13.25 -16.33 13.08
N THR A 93 12.50 -16.74 12.05
CA THR A 93 13.05 -17.35 10.85
C THR A 93 13.63 -16.31 9.88
N PRO A 94 14.56 -16.67 8.97
CA PRO A 94 15.05 -15.74 7.96
C PRO A 94 13.90 -15.08 7.21
N ARG A 95 13.91 -13.75 7.11
CA ARG A 95 12.81 -12.94 6.52
C ARG A 95 12.40 -13.41 5.13
N GLY A 96 13.35 -13.83 4.30
CA GLY A 96 13.07 -14.37 2.96
C GLY A 96 12.21 -15.62 2.94
N SER A 97 12.15 -16.40 4.02
CA SER A 97 11.31 -17.60 4.11
C SER A 97 9.81 -17.31 4.27
N PHE A 98 9.44 -16.12 4.79
CA PHE A 98 8.05 -15.70 5.00
C PHE A 98 7.54 -14.73 3.93
N VAL A 99 8.00 -14.87 2.68
CA VAL A 99 7.64 -13.97 1.58
C VAL A 99 7.20 -14.73 0.35
N THR A 100 6.15 -14.21 -0.30
CA THR A 100 5.72 -14.61 -1.66
C THR A 100 5.39 -13.36 -2.47
N GLY A 101 5.39 -13.48 -3.82
CA GLY A 101 4.99 -12.38 -4.70
C GLY A 101 5.89 -11.14 -4.59
N ARG A 102 7.17 -11.35 -4.36
CA ARG A 102 8.18 -10.30 -4.25
C ARG A 102 8.65 -9.79 -5.59
N ILE A 103 9.00 -8.51 -5.64
CA ILE A 103 9.65 -7.87 -6.78
C ILE A 103 11.11 -7.63 -6.40
N PHE A 104 12.02 -8.02 -7.27
CA PHE A 104 13.46 -7.81 -7.13
C PHE A 104 14.08 -7.49 -8.50
N PRO A 105 15.29 -6.91 -8.57
CA PRO A 105 15.91 -6.56 -9.82
C PRO A 105 16.10 -7.78 -10.72
N SER A 106 15.75 -7.67 -12.01
CA SER A 106 15.87 -8.76 -12.98
C SER A 106 17.32 -9.27 -13.16
N SER A 107 18.29 -8.42 -12.85
CA SER A 107 19.72 -8.73 -12.89
C SER A 107 20.25 -9.49 -11.68
N LYS A 108 19.43 -9.64 -10.63
CA LYS A 108 19.82 -10.33 -9.40
C LYS A 108 19.12 -11.67 -9.27
N GLU A 109 19.81 -12.62 -8.69
CA GLU A 109 19.20 -13.89 -8.28
C GLU A 109 18.21 -13.64 -7.14
N ASP A 110 17.17 -14.48 -7.08
CA ASP A 110 16.19 -14.41 -6.00
C ASP A 110 16.87 -14.69 -4.64
N PHE A 111 16.88 -13.71 -3.76
CA PHE A 111 17.50 -13.79 -2.45
C PHE A 111 16.94 -14.91 -1.56
N ALA A 112 15.75 -15.40 -1.84
CA ALA A 112 15.11 -16.50 -1.11
C ALA A 112 15.25 -17.86 -1.83
N LYS A 113 16.06 -17.93 -2.89
CA LYS A 113 16.33 -19.19 -3.60
C LYS A 113 16.91 -20.23 -2.63
N GLY A 114 16.30 -21.41 -2.61
CA GLY A 114 16.70 -22.50 -1.72
C GLY A 114 16.20 -22.39 -0.28
N MET A 115 15.59 -21.26 0.13
CA MET A 115 14.98 -21.16 1.46
C MET A 115 13.68 -21.97 1.53
N LYS A 116 13.52 -22.74 2.62
CA LYS A 116 12.24 -23.41 2.90
C LYS A 116 11.19 -22.36 3.20
N ARG A 117 10.17 -22.29 2.33
CA ARG A 117 9.05 -21.36 2.51
C ARG A 117 8.24 -21.76 3.75
N GLN A 118 7.90 -20.76 4.56
CA GLN A 118 6.99 -20.90 5.69
C GLN A 118 5.53 -20.97 5.23
N SER A 119 4.65 -21.45 6.12
CA SER A 119 3.21 -21.33 5.96
C SER A 119 2.69 -20.02 6.54
N GLU A 120 1.43 -19.67 6.25
CA GLU A 120 0.72 -18.62 6.94
C GLU A 120 0.67 -18.90 8.44
N ILE A 121 0.80 -17.85 9.26
CA ILE A 121 0.70 -17.99 10.73
C ILE A 121 -0.75 -17.80 11.13
N VAL A 122 -1.25 -18.73 11.90
CA VAL A 122 -2.59 -18.65 12.50
C VAL A 122 -2.43 -18.54 14.00
N LEU A 123 -2.96 -17.47 14.56
CA LEU A 123 -3.03 -17.23 16.01
C LEU A 123 -4.48 -17.44 16.47
N MET A 124 -4.67 -18.32 17.46
CA MET A 124 -5.93 -18.49 18.17
C MET A 124 -5.71 -18.18 19.64
N LYS A 125 -6.44 -17.19 20.15
CA LYS A 125 -6.26 -16.69 21.53
C LYS A 125 -4.78 -16.42 21.86
N GLY A 126 -4.11 -15.68 20.98
CA GLY A 126 -2.72 -15.29 21.11
C GLY A 126 -1.66 -16.37 20.90
N LYS A 127 -2.06 -17.60 20.63
CA LYS A 127 -1.12 -18.73 20.47
C LYS A 127 -1.07 -19.19 19.02
N PRO A 128 0.12 -19.43 18.45
CA PRO A 128 0.25 -20.08 17.15
C PRO A 128 -0.39 -21.48 17.20
N VAL A 129 -1.14 -21.82 16.16
CA VAL A 129 -1.77 -23.14 16.00
C VAL A 129 -1.40 -23.72 14.64
N ASP A 130 -1.15 -25.03 14.61
CA ASP A 130 -0.81 -25.77 13.40
C ASP A 130 -2.10 -26.24 12.69
N ILE A 131 -2.75 -25.33 11.99
CA ILE A 131 -3.89 -25.62 11.12
C ILE A 131 -3.66 -24.99 9.76
N SER A 132 -4.27 -25.56 8.72
CA SER A 132 -4.16 -25.01 7.39
C SER A 132 -4.79 -23.60 7.29
N TYR A 133 -4.28 -22.77 6.37
CA TYR A 133 -4.87 -21.46 6.07
C TYR A 133 -6.35 -21.57 5.70
N ALA A 134 -6.73 -22.60 4.94
CA ALA A 134 -8.12 -22.82 4.52
C ALA A 134 -9.02 -23.18 5.73
N ASP A 135 -8.54 -24.04 6.64
CA ASP A 135 -9.28 -24.39 7.85
C ASP A 135 -9.42 -23.20 8.79
N ALA A 136 -8.36 -22.40 8.94
CA ALA A 136 -8.40 -21.18 9.73
C ALA A 136 -9.47 -20.21 9.19
N LEU A 137 -9.47 -19.93 7.89
CA LEU A 137 -10.48 -19.08 7.25
C LEU A 137 -11.91 -19.59 7.45
N SER A 138 -12.11 -20.91 7.40
CA SER A 138 -13.45 -21.50 7.60
C SER A 138 -14.01 -21.30 8.99
N ARG A 139 -13.14 -21.17 9.99
CA ARG A 139 -13.48 -21.00 11.42
C ARG A 139 -13.68 -19.54 11.82
N MET A 140 -13.30 -18.58 10.96
CA MET A 140 -13.40 -17.15 11.26
C MET A 140 -14.86 -16.70 11.42
N ASN A 141 -15.06 -15.75 12.33
CA ASN A 141 -16.27 -14.96 12.47
C ASN A 141 -16.03 -13.52 11.98
N ALA A 142 -17.06 -12.68 11.93
CA ALA A 142 -17.01 -11.33 11.39
C ALA A 142 -15.98 -10.39 12.04
N LYS A 143 -15.58 -10.66 13.29
CA LYS A 143 -14.62 -9.84 14.03
C LYS A 143 -13.16 -10.26 13.80
N ASP A 144 -12.92 -11.50 13.37
CA ASP A 144 -11.58 -12.04 13.19
C ASP A 144 -10.82 -11.33 12.07
N ILE A 145 -9.49 -11.39 12.10
CA ILE A 145 -8.63 -10.57 11.24
C ILE A 145 -7.71 -11.44 10.39
N VAL A 146 -7.61 -11.09 9.10
CA VAL A 146 -6.55 -11.57 8.22
C VAL A 146 -5.70 -10.40 7.74
N PHE A 147 -4.41 -10.49 7.98
CA PHE A 147 -3.44 -9.57 7.43
C PHE A 147 -2.89 -10.09 6.11
N LYS A 148 -3.15 -9.35 5.04
CA LYS A 148 -2.56 -9.58 3.73
C LYS A 148 -2.16 -8.25 3.11
N GLY A 149 -0.85 -8.06 2.91
CA GLY A 149 -0.31 -6.87 2.28
C GLY A 149 -0.67 -6.74 0.80
N ALA A 150 -0.25 -5.65 0.19
CA ALA A 150 -0.50 -5.33 -1.21
C ALA A 150 0.79 -4.96 -1.97
N ASN A 151 0.69 -4.92 -3.30
CA ASN A 151 1.75 -4.46 -4.20
C ASN A 151 1.58 -3.00 -4.64
N MET A 152 0.36 -2.48 -4.56
CA MET A 152 0.03 -1.08 -4.85
C MET A 152 -1.03 -0.59 -3.87
N VAL A 153 -1.05 0.71 -3.60
CA VAL A 153 -2.06 1.40 -2.81
C VAL A 153 -2.42 2.74 -3.45
N ASN A 154 -3.71 3.02 -3.60
CA ASN A 154 -4.22 4.38 -3.80
C ASN A 154 -4.80 4.82 -2.45
N TYR A 155 -4.02 5.60 -1.70
CA TYR A 155 -4.39 5.97 -0.34
C TYR A 155 -5.64 6.86 -0.31
N ALA A 156 -5.73 7.82 -1.22
CA ALA A 156 -6.86 8.74 -1.30
C ALA A 156 -8.20 8.03 -1.57
N LYS A 157 -8.18 6.98 -2.41
CA LYS A 157 -9.36 6.16 -2.72
C LYS A 157 -9.53 4.95 -1.79
N ARG A 158 -8.63 4.77 -0.83
CA ARG A 158 -8.60 3.60 0.07
C ARG A 158 -8.63 2.26 -0.70
N GLN A 159 -7.92 2.19 -1.83
CA GLN A 159 -7.80 1.01 -2.68
C GLN A 159 -6.43 0.37 -2.51
N ALA A 160 -6.36 -0.95 -2.47
CA ALA A 160 -5.11 -1.71 -2.51
C ALA A 160 -5.18 -2.87 -3.50
N ALA A 161 -4.09 -3.12 -4.21
CA ALA A 161 -4.01 -4.18 -5.21
C ALA A 161 -2.92 -5.19 -4.89
N VAL A 162 -3.28 -6.47 -5.01
CA VAL A 162 -2.35 -7.59 -4.90
C VAL A 162 -2.08 -8.17 -6.29
N CYS A 163 -0.81 -8.31 -6.65
CA CYS A 163 -0.39 -9.03 -7.84
C CYS A 163 -0.56 -10.54 -7.63
N VAL A 164 -1.34 -11.18 -8.50
CA VAL A 164 -1.64 -12.62 -8.43
C VAL A 164 -1.11 -13.30 -9.67
N GLY A 165 -0.10 -14.16 -9.49
CA GLY A 165 0.44 -14.99 -10.57
C GLY A 165 -0.25 -16.37 -10.69
N ALA A 166 -0.89 -16.85 -9.62
CA ALA A 166 -1.57 -18.15 -9.61
C ALA A 166 -2.87 -18.10 -10.42
N PRO A 167 -3.10 -19.07 -11.31
CA PRO A 167 -4.31 -19.10 -12.15
C PRO A 167 -5.62 -19.18 -11.34
N ASP A 168 -5.59 -19.83 -10.17
CA ASP A 168 -6.71 -19.99 -9.25
C ASP A 168 -6.94 -18.75 -8.34
N GLY A 169 -6.16 -17.68 -8.53
CA GLY A 169 -6.19 -16.49 -7.66
C GLY A 169 -5.46 -16.63 -6.33
N GLY A 170 -4.89 -17.80 -6.05
CA GLY A 170 -3.99 -18.05 -4.92
C GLY A 170 -4.58 -17.72 -3.54
N THR A 171 -3.74 -17.20 -2.65
CA THR A 171 -4.12 -16.83 -1.27
C THR A 171 -5.28 -15.81 -1.24
N VAL A 172 -5.31 -14.85 -2.19
CA VAL A 172 -6.33 -13.80 -2.22
C VAL A 172 -7.70 -14.35 -2.56
N ALA A 173 -7.80 -15.25 -3.55
CA ALA A 173 -9.09 -15.85 -3.92
C ALA A 173 -9.66 -16.69 -2.77
N LYS A 174 -8.81 -17.40 -2.02
CA LYS A 174 -9.22 -18.14 -0.81
C LYS A 174 -9.75 -17.20 0.26
N LEU A 175 -9.03 -16.09 0.53
CA LEU A 175 -9.41 -15.09 1.50
C LEU A 175 -10.79 -14.48 1.17
N ARG A 176 -10.98 -14.03 -0.05
CA ARG A 176 -12.19 -13.33 -0.49
C ARG A 176 -13.46 -14.18 -0.38
N LYS A 177 -13.37 -15.51 -0.51
CA LYS A 177 -14.51 -16.42 -0.28
C LYS A 177 -15.15 -16.22 1.10
N TYR A 178 -14.39 -15.75 2.07
CA TYR A 178 -14.84 -15.53 3.44
C TYR A 178 -15.09 -14.06 3.73
N THR A 179 -14.12 -13.20 3.46
CA THR A 179 -14.22 -11.77 3.81
C THR A 179 -15.29 -11.03 3.02
N ASP A 180 -15.51 -11.37 1.75
CA ASP A 180 -16.58 -10.79 0.93
C ASP A 180 -17.99 -11.20 1.42
N ARG A 181 -18.06 -12.21 2.30
CA ARG A 181 -19.28 -12.67 2.97
C ARG A 181 -19.38 -12.23 4.42
N GLY A 182 -18.54 -11.29 4.84
CA GLY A 182 -18.51 -10.80 6.22
C GLY A 182 -17.92 -11.76 7.23
N LYS A 183 -17.21 -12.81 6.79
CA LYS A 183 -16.48 -13.72 7.66
C LYS A 183 -15.03 -13.29 7.75
N GLY A 184 -14.72 -12.51 8.79
CA GLY A 184 -13.42 -11.91 8.99
C GLY A 184 -13.20 -10.61 8.21
N ARG A 185 -12.24 -9.84 8.68
CA ARG A 185 -11.82 -8.59 8.08
C ARG A 185 -10.43 -8.75 7.46
N TRP A 186 -10.31 -8.39 6.21
CA TRP A 186 -9.02 -8.26 5.57
C TRP A 186 -8.46 -6.87 5.85
N ILE A 187 -7.41 -6.79 6.67
CA ILE A 187 -6.60 -5.59 6.87
C ILE A 187 -5.40 -5.67 5.95
N VAL A 188 -5.09 -4.57 5.28
CA VAL A 188 -4.00 -4.47 4.29
C VAL A 188 -2.85 -3.64 4.87
N PRO A 189 -1.84 -4.26 5.52
CA PRO A 189 -0.62 -3.55 5.88
C PRO A 189 0.19 -3.24 4.62
N VAL A 190 0.40 -1.97 4.34
CA VAL A 190 1.08 -1.54 3.11
C VAL A 190 1.79 -0.21 3.32
N GLY A 191 3.07 -0.15 2.99
CA GLY A 191 3.83 1.10 3.05
C GLY A 191 3.48 2.05 1.91
N LEU A 192 3.56 3.33 2.19
CA LEU A 192 3.29 4.42 1.24
C LEU A 192 4.33 4.50 0.11
N GLU A 193 5.41 3.72 0.19
CA GLU A 193 6.33 3.51 -0.93
C GLU A 193 5.65 2.90 -2.16
N LYS A 194 4.48 2.25 -1.96
CA LYS A 194 3.69 1.61 -3.03
C LYS A 194 2.53 2.47 -3.51
N GLU A 195 2.48 3.73 -3.08
CA GLU A 195 1.36 4.59 -3.45
C GLU A 195 1.38 4.97 -4.93
N THR A 196 0.18 5.01 -5.49
CA THR A 196 -0.11 5.45 -6.86
C THR A 196 -1.36 6.31 -6.88
N THR A 197 -1.47 7.17 -7.86
CA THR A 197 -2.69 7.97 -8.13
C THR A 197 -3.68 7.24 -9.05
N GLN A 198 -3.30 6.10 -9.62
CA GLN A 198 -4.15 5.33 -10.51
C GLN A 198 -5.36 4.74 -9.78
N ASP A 199 -6.51 4.69 -10.46
CA ASP A 199 -7.64 3.90 -9.96
C ASP A 199 -7.32 2.41 -10.11
N LEU A 200 -7.26 1.71 -8.98
CA LEU A 200 -6.82 0.31 -8.98
C LEU A 200 -7.88 -0.65 -9.53
N PHE A 201 -9.18 -0.29 -9.48
CA PHE A 201 -10.21 -1.10 -10.13
C PHE A 201 -10.13 -0.99 -11.65
N GLU A 202 -9.82 0.19 -12.20
CA GLU A 202 -9.57 0.31 -13.65
C GLU A 202 -8.31 -0.47 -14.06
N MET A 203 -7.25 -0.42 -13.25
CA MET A 203 -6.06 -1.24 -13.48
C MET A 203 -6.37 -2.75 -13.39
N GLN A 204 -7.26 -3.17 -12.48
CA GLN A 204 -7.70 -4.56 -12.40
C GLN A 204 -8.46 -4.98 -13.66
N LYS A 205 -9.35 -4.16 -14.19
CA LYS A 205 -10.06 -4.45 -15.46
C LYS A 205 -9.05 -4.65 -16.59
N LEU A 206 -8.08 -3.75 -16.72
CA LEU A 206 -7.03 -3.84 -17.74
C LEU A 206 -6.20 -5.12 -17.59
N THR A 207 -5.69 -5.39 -16.39
CA THR A 207 -4.80 -6.54 -16.15
C THR A 207 -5.52 -7.88 -16.14
N ASN A 208 -6.83 -7.92 -15.96
CA ASN A 208 -7.63 -9.15 -15.92
C ASN A 208 -8.43 -9.40 -17.21
N GLY A 209 -8.40 -8.47 -18.17
CA GLY A 209 -9.05 -8.61 -19.47
C GLY A 209 -8.45 -9.73 -20.34
N ASP A 210 -9.00 -9.91 -21.52
CA ASP A 210 -8.68 -11.03 -22.43
C ASP A 210 -7.48 -10.76 -23.37
N THR A 211 -6.82 -9.60 -23.22
CA THR A 211 -5.63 -9.28 -24.00
C THR A 211 -4.54 -10.33 -23.81
N PRO A 212 -3.92 -10.84 -24.90
CA PRO A 212 -2.82 -11.79 -24.83
C PRO A 212 -1.68 -11.28 -23.93
N ARG A 213 -1.11 -12.15 -23.09
CA ARG A 213 -0.17 -11.77 -22.04
C ARG A 213 1.24 -12.22 -22.35
N GLY A 214 2.18 -11.30 -22.22
CA GLY A 214 3.59 -11.64 -22.21
C GLY A 214 4.00 -12.38 -20.92
N LYS A 215 5.18 -13.00 -20.95
CA LYS A 215 5.75 -13.68 -19.79
C LYS A 215 5.90 -12.72 -18.61
N GLY A 216 5.50 -13.17 -17.43
CA GLY A 216 5.63 -12.37 -16.19
C GLY A 216 4.48 -11.38 -15.92
N THR A 217 3.51 -11.24 -16.85
CA THR A 217 2.33 -10.42 -16.62
C THR A 217 1.47 -11.04 -15.51
N VAL A 218 1.13 -10.24 -14.52
CA VAL A 218 0.29 -10.65 -13.38
C VAL A 218 -1.13 -10.13 -13.52
N ARG A 219 -2.06 -10.76 -12.84
CA ARG A 219 -3.40 -10.23 -12.60
C ARG A 219 -3.44 -9.43 -11.34
N LEU A 220 -4.27 -8.42 -11.27
CA LEU A 220 -4.52 -7.66 -10.05
C LEU A 220 -5.79 -8.16 -9.36
N ASN A 221 -5.74 -8.19 -8.04
CA ASN A 221 -6.91 -8.38 -7.20
C ASN A 221 -7.00 -7.18 -6.25
N VAL A 222 -8.03 -6.36 -6.43
CA VAL A 222 -8.20 -5.10 -5.72
C VAL A 222 -9.17 -5.26 -4.56
N THR A 223 -8.85 -4.64 -3.43
CA THR A 223 -9.73 -4.46 -2.29
C THR A 223 -9.84 -2.99 -1.95
N GLN A 224 -10.90 -2.61 -1.21
CA GLN A 224 -11.13 -1.24 -0.74
C GLN A 224 -11.44 -1.25 0.76
N GLY A 225 -11.04 -0.21 1.46
CA GLY A 225 -11.36 0.00 2.87
C GLY A 225 -10.16 -0.18 3.79
N ASN A 226 -10.05 -1.26 4.49
CA ASN A 226 -9.14 -1.53 5.63
C ASN A 226 -7.64 -1.45 5.28
N ILE A 227 -7.18 -0.28 4.81
CA ILE A 227 -5.77 -0.01 4.49
C ILE A 227 -5.08 0.55 5.73
N TYR A 228 -3.92 0.01 6.04
CA TYR A 228 -3.13 0.38 7.19
C TYR A 228 -1.70 0.71 6.74
N THR A 229 -1.32 1.98 6.91
CA THR A 229 -0.05 2.55 6.47
C THR A 229 0.71 3.15 7.65
N GLU A 230 1.81 3.84 7.37
CA GLU A 230 2.56 4.64 8.34
C GLU A 230 1.68 5.70 9.01
N ILE A 231 0.69 6.23 8.29
CA ILE A 231 -0.24 7.25 8.80
C ILE A 231 -1.10 6.67 9.92
N GLU A 232 -1.76 5.54 9.69
CA GLU A 232 -2.54 4.86 10.70
C GLU A 232 -1.66 4.43 11.87
N ALA A 233 -0.45 3.94 11.57
CA ALA A 233 0.48 3.46 12.58
C ALA A 233 0.91 4.56 13.57
N LEU A 234 1.24 5.77 13.10
CA LEU A 234 1.58 6.88 13.98
C LEU A 234 0.41 7.32 14.85
N LYS A 235 -0.81 7.29 14.29
CA LYS A 235 -2.04 7.64 15.02
C LYS A 235 -2.41 6.66 16.14
N GLU A 236 -1.88 5.44 16.15
CA GLU A 236 -2.03 4.54 17.31
C GLU A 236 -1.25 4.99 18.54
N PHE A 237 -0.19 5.78 18.32
CA PHE A 237 0.69 6.22 19.40
C PHE A 237 0.46 7.65 19.84
N ALA A 238 -0.04 8.53 18.97
CA ALA A 238 -0.16 9.96 19.22
C ALA A 238 -1.38 10.55 18.50
N ASP A 239 -1.99 11.56 19.10
CA ASP A 239 -3.09 12.31 18.48
C ASP A 239 -2.52 13.39 17.53
N VAL A 240 -2.20 12.95 16.33
CA VAL A 240 -1.56 13.77 15.30
C VAL A 240 -2.24 13.63 13.94
N ASP A 241 -2.13 14.67 13.12
CA ASP A 241 -2.34 14.58 11.68
C ASP A 241 -1.02 14.29 10.99
N VAL A 242 -1.06 13.40 10.01
CA VAL A 242 0.13 12.95 9.29
C VAL A 242 -0.07 13.11 7.80
N HIS A 243 0.88 13.78 7.15
CA HIS A 243 0.86 14.05 5.70
C HIS A 243 2.15 13.58 5.05
N VAL A 244 2.07 13.10 3.82
CA VAL A 244 3.25 12.74 3.04
C VAL A 244 3.82 13.99 2.39
N THR A 245 5.12 14.26 2.58
CA THR A 245 5.81 15.41 1.99
C THR A 245 6.84 15.03 0.92
N ALA A 246 7.38 13.80 0.98
CA ALA A 246 8.28 13.27 -0.05
C ALA A 246 8.27 11.75 -0.05
N LYS A 247 8.66 11.17 -1.17
CA LYS A 247 8.90 9.74 -1.37
C LYS A 247 10.18 9.52 -2.17
N GLY A 248 10.83 8.39 -1.93
CA GLY A 248 12.13 8.10 -2.51
C GLY A 248 13.27 8.53 -1.59
N GLY A 249 14.48 8.55 -2.12
CA GLY A 249 15.69 8.90 -1.41
C GLY A 249 16.91 8.30 -2.07
N VAL A 250 18.04 8.40 -1.42
CA VAL A 250 19.33 7.88 -1.88
C VAL A 250 20.05 7.20 -0.69
N ASP A 251 21.08 6.42 -0.98
CA ASP A 251 21.97 5.83 0.03
C ASP A 251 21.23 5.03 1.12
N GLY A 252 20.36 4.11 0.68
CA GLY A 252 19.54 3.25 1.54
C GLY A 252 18.16 3.82 1.86
N ALA A 253 17.85 5.04 1.44
CA ALA A 253 16.52 5.63 1.57
C ALA A 253 15.66 5.47 0.31
N GLU A 254 16.11 4.70 -0.70
CA GLU A 254 15.33 4.41 -1.91
C GLU A 254 14.00 3.73 -1.53
N GLY A 255 12.90 4.32 -2.01
CA GLY A 255 11.55 3.91 -1.62
C GLY A 255 11.12 4.39 -0.23
N GLY A 256 11.92 5.19 0.45
CA GLY A 256 11.58 5.80 1.72
C GLY A 256 10.43 6.80 1.63
N VAL A 257 9.91 7.23 2.77
CA VAL A 257 8.84 8.23 2.89
C VAL A 257 9.22 9.30 3.90
N SER A 258 8.92 10.56 3.57
CA SER A 258 8.97 11.69 4.50
C SER A 258 7.55 12.07 4.90
N LEU A 259 7.31 12.16 6.20
CA LEU A 259 6.01 12.47 6.79
C LEU A 259 6.10 13.78 7.55
N LEU A 260 5.16 14.68 7.32
CA LEU A 260 4.90 15.84 8.17
C LEU A 260 3.91 15.41 9.24
N ILE A 261 4.29 15.56 10.49
CA ILE A 261 3.50 15.23 11.67
C ILE A 261 3.06 16.55 12.29
N CYS A 262 1.76 16.74 12.46
CA CYS A 262 1.16 17.98 12.92
C CYS A 262 0.24 17.72 14.12
N GLY A 263 0.28 18.60 15.13
CA GLY A 263 -0.55 18.47 16.32
C GLY A 263 -0.16 19.45 17.42
N THR A 264 -0.44 19.09 18.68
CA THR A 264 0.18 19.76 19.81
C THR A 264 1.65 19.36 19.90
N LYS A 265 2.47 20.21 20.50
CA LYS A 265 3.90 19.92 20.64
C LYS A 265 4.16 18.57 21.33
N ALA A 266 3.42 18.30 22.41
CA ALA A 266 3.56 17.05 23.17
C ALA A 266 3.24 15.79 22.33
N GLU A 267 2.18 15.82 21.53
CA GLU A 267 1.81 14.68 20.69
C GLU A 267 2.76 14.50 19.50
N VAL A 268 3.24 15.59 18.90
CA VAL A 268 4.25 15.51 17.83
C VAL A 268 5.56 14.95 18.37
N GLU A 269 6.07 15.42 19.53
CA GLU A 269 7.28 14.88 20.15
C GLU A 269 7.14 13.39 20.52
N LYS A 270 5.95 12.96 20.93
CA LYS A 270 5.64 11.55 21.18
C LYS A 270 5.75 10.71 19.92
N ALA A 271 5.18 11.18 18.80
CA ALA A 271 5.30 10.52 17.50
C ALA A 271 6.76 10.48 17.01
N GLU A 272 7.51 11.58 17.14
CA GLU A 272 8.94 11.61 16.81
C GLU A 272 9.76 10.61 17.63
N ASN A 273 9.45 10.44 18.90
CA ASN A 273 10.13 9.45 19.74
C ASN A 273 9.88 8.00 19.27
N ILE A 274 8.67 7.70 18.80
CA ILE A 274 8.39 6.40 18.17
C ILE A 274 9.25 6.22 16.93
N VAL A 275 9.32 7.23 16.05
CA VAL A 275 10.16 7.15 14.84
C VAL A 275 11.64 6.98 15.19
N LYS A 276 12.16 7.73 16.16
CA LYS A 276 13.56 7.60 16.61
C LYS A 276 13.93 6.19 17.07
N GLN A 277 13.01 5.49 17.73
CA GLN A 277 13.22 4.10 18.18
C GLN A 277 13.30 3.08 17.00
N LEU A 278 12.86 3.48 15.81
CA LEU A 278 12.86 2.63 14.61
C LEU A 278 14.05 2.90 13.70
N GLN A 279 14.75 4.01 13.93
CA GLN A 279 15.89 4.38 13.09
C GLN A 279 16.98 3.31 13.14
N GLY A 280 17.51 2.95 11.98
CA GLY A 280 18.48 1.90 11.83
C GLY A 280 17.88 0.49 11.77
N GLU A 281 16.55 0.33 11.60
CA GLU A 281 15.96 -0.99 11.29
C GLU A 281 16.69 -1.58 10.07
N PRO A 282 17.27 -2.78 10.19
CA PRO A 282 18.06 -3.38 9.11
C PRO A 282 17.27 -3.54 7.82
N ALA A 283 17.94 -3.44 6.68
CA ALA A 283 17.35 -3.74 5.38
C ALA A 283 16.69 -5.13 5.40
N PHE A 284 15.58 -5.28 4.67
CA PHE A 284 14.84 -6.56 4.64
C PHE A 284 15.71 -7.73 4.20
N VAL A 285 16.58 -7.46 3.25
CA VAL A 285 17.66 -8.35 2.82
C VAL A 285 18.96 -7.57 3.01
N GLU A 286 19.85 -8.08 3.84
CA GLU A 286 21.18 -7.52 3.92
C GLU A 286 21.83 -7.63 2.55
N SER A 287 22.26 -6.51 2.00
CA SER A 287 23.08 -6.53 0.80
C SER A 287 24.34 -7.31 1.15
N THR A 288 24.51 -8.49 0.58
CA THR A 288 25.82 -9.10 0.50
C THR A 288 26.67 -8.19 -0.38
N SER A 289 27.15 -7.08 0.19
CA SER A 289 28.24 -6.32 -0.38
C SER A 289 29.43 -7.28 -0.35
N GLY A 290 29.51 -8.10 -1.41
CA GLY A 290 30.62 -8.98 -1.61
C GLY A 290 31.89 -8.15 -1.60
N SER A 291 32.72 -8.38 -0.62
CA SER A 291 34.15 -8.18 -0.72
C SER A 291 34.63 -8.97 -1.95
N LYS A 292 34.57 -8.36 -3.13
CA LYS A 292 35.47 -8.69 -4.20
C LYS A 292 36.66 -7.76 -4.04
N LYS A 293 37.64 -8.24 -3.29
CA LYS A 293 39.04 -7.81 -3.45
C LYS A 293 39.56 -8.34 -4.79
#